data_67e28242ce0ac722a3ac23ef80b72aa9
#
_entry.id   67e28242ce0ac722a3ac23ef80b72aa9
#
_cell.length_a   1.000
_cell.length_b   1.000
_cell.length_c   1.000
_cell.angle_alpha   90.00
_cell.angle_beta   90.00
_cell.angle_gamma   90.00
#
_symmetry.space_group_name_H-M   'P 1'
#
loop_
_entity.id
_entity.type
_entity.pdbx_description
1 polymer ?
#
loop_
_entity_poly.entity_id
_entity_poly.type
_entity_poly.pdbx_seq_one_letter_code
_entity_poly.pdbx_strand_id
1 'polypeptide(L)'
;MNNTKKSLKVLFIGESWHIHMIHSKGYDSFTSSKYEEGATWLLQCLKNSQVDVTYMPAHTVQIAFPEDVAQLEQYDAIVISDIGSNTFLLQNDTFYQLRIKPNALELIKEYVNNGGVDSIGQRNSYVKTWGCGGFLNETNI
;
A
#
# COMPACT_ATOMS: atom_id res chain seq x y z
N MET A 1 16.39 -17.79 -29.66
CA MET A 1 16.56 -17.38 -28.25
C MET A 1 15.35 -16.56 -27.86
N ASN A 2 14.39 -17.18 -27.18
CA ASN A 2 13.20 -16.48 -26.68
C ASN A 2 13.60 -15.68 -25.45
N ASN A 3 13.83 -14.40 -25.65
CA ASN A 3 14.01 -13.45 -24.54
C ASN A 3 12.61 -13.19 -23.95
N THR A 4 12.12 -14.08 -23.09
CA THR A 4 10.92 -13.82 -22.30
C THR A 4 11.23 -12.66 -21.37
N LYS A 5 10.85 -11.47 -21.79
CA LYS A 5 10.95 -10.25 -20.97
C LYS A 5 10.14 -10.49 -19.70
N LYS A 6 10.82 -10.67 -18.57
CA LYS A 6 10.18 -10.88 -17.27
C LYS A 6 9.26 -9.67 -17.01
N SER A 7 7.98 -9.91 -16.76
CA SER A 7 7.04 -8.87 -16.36
C SER A 7 7.42 -8.39 -14.96
N LEU A 8 7.46 -7.08 -14.75
CA LEU A 8 7.67 -6.49 -13.43
C LEU A 8 6.46 -6.75 -12.55
N LYS A 9 6.69 -7.20 -11.33
CA LYS A 9 5.66 -7.39 -10.31
C LYS A 9 5.65 -6.22 -9.35
N VAL A 10 4.52 -5.55 -9.24
CA VAL A 10 4.36 -4.36 -8.39
C VAL A 10 3.23 -4.60 -7.39
N LEU A 11 3.52 -4.34 -6.12
CA LEU A 11 2.50 -4.24 -5.08
C LEU A 11 2.09 -2.78 -4.93
N PHE A 12 0.84 -2.46 -5.23
CA PHE A 12 0.28 -1.12 -5.08
C PHE A 12 -0.69 -1.08 -3.90
N ILE A 13 -0.44 -0.20 -2.93
CA ILE A 13 -1.14 -0.13 -1.64
C ILE A 13 -1.75 1.25 -1.45
N GLY A 14 -3.02 1.30 -1.02
CA GLY A 14 -3.71 2.53 -0.65
C GLY A 14 -4.71 3.01 -1.68
N GLU A 15 -4.83 4.32 -1.90
CA GLU A 15 -5.72 4.97 -2.86
C GLU A 15 -7.18 4.48 -2.77
N SER A 16 -7.67 4.30 -1.54
CA SER A 16 -9.07 3.95 -1.30
C SER A 16 -9.59 4.55 -0.01
N TRP A 17 -10.84 4.98 -0.02
CA TRP A 17 -11.45 5.71 1.09
C TRP A 17 -12.85 5.23 1.41
N HIS A 18 -13.14 5.18 2.71
CA HIS A 18 -14.50 5.18 3.23
C HIS A 18 -14.87 6.62 3.62
N ILE A 19 -15.77 7.22 2.86
CA ILE A 19 -16.19 8.59 3.06
C ILE A 19 -17.47 8.59 3.88
N HIS A 20 -17.43 9.25 5.04
CA HIS A 20 -18.60 9.48 5.88
C HIS A 20 -19.03 10.93 5.80
N MET A 21 -20.29 11.16 5.46
CA MET A 21 -20.85 12.49 5.33
C MET A 21 -22.01 12.67 6.33
N ILE A 22 -22.03 13.83 6.98
CA ILE A 22 -23.11 14.24 7.87
C ILE A 22 -23.85 15.37 7.15
N HIS A 23 -25.14 15.16 6.95
CA HIS A 23 -26.05 16.15 6.34
C HIS A 23 -26.93 16.71 7.44
N SER A 24 -26.78 18.00 7.74
CA SER A 24 -27.59 18.70 8.73
C SER A 24 -28.63 19.59 8.06
N LYS A 25 -29.89 19.50 8.51
CA LYS A 25 -31.02 20.30 8.05
C LYS A 25 -31.72 20.89 9.28
N GLY A 26 -31.19 22.00 9.80
CA GLY A 26 -31.66 22.53 11.07
C GLY A 26 -31.30 21.59 12.23
N TYR A 27 -32.30 21.11 12.97
CA TYR A 27 -32.15 20.13 14.04
C TYR A 27 -32.05 18.69 13.55
N ASP A 28 -32.45 18.42 12.32
CA ASP A 28 -32.40 17.08 11.75
C ASP A 28 -31.03 16.84 11.09
N SER A 29 -30.51 15.63 11.28
CA SER A 29 -29.29 15.19 10.62
C SER A 29 -29.40 13.75 10.18
N PHE A 30 -28.72 13.42 9.09
CA PHE A 30 -28.53 12.04 8.67
C PHE A 30 -27.08 11.84 8.20
N THR A 31 -26.61 10.62 8.30
CA THR A 31 -25.29 10.24 7.83
C THR A 31 -25.40 9.39 6.57
N SER A 32 -24.49 9.57 5.66
CA SER A 32 -24.29 8.68 4.53
C SER A 32 -22.82 8.27 4.45
N SER A 33 -22.56 7.10 3.88
CA SER A 33 -21.21 6.65 3.64
C SER A 33 -21.10 6.05 2.25
N LYS A 34 -19.93 6.25 1.63
CA LYS A 34 -19.58 5.63 0.36
C LYS A 34 -18.14 5.16 0.36
N TYR A 35 -17.85 4.20 -0.47
CA TYR A 35 -16.49 3.75 -0.75
C TYR A 35 -16.04 4.29 -2.11
N GLU A 36 -14.81 4.76 -2.18
CA GLU A 36 -14.19 5.24 -3.41
C GLU A 36 -12.77 4.68 -3.55
N GLU A 37 -12.34 4.47 -4.79
CA GLU A 37 -10.99 4.07 -5.16
C GLU A 37 -10.40 5.06 -6.16
N GLY A 38 -9.23 5.62 -5.84
CA GLY A 38 -8.44 6.49 -6.74
C GLY A 38 -7.48 5.72 -7.66
N ALA A 39 -7.31 4.42 -7.42
CA ALA A 39 -6.30 3.59 -8.08
C ALA A 39 -6.56 3.31 -9.56
N THR A 40 -7.79 3.46 -10.05
CA THR A 40 -8.24 2.96 -11.36
C THR A 40 -7.36 3.42 -12.53
N TRP A 41 -7.01 4.71 -12.57
CA TRP A 41 -6.20 5.26 -13.66
C TRP A 41 -4.78 4.71 -13.67
N LEU A 42 -4.15 4.61 -12.50
CA LEU A 42 -2.80 4.06 -12.37
C LEU A 42 -2.77 2.58 -12.74
N LEU A 43 -3.76 1.80 -12.26
CA LEU A 43 -3.87 0.37 -12.58
C LEU A 43 -4.04 0.14 -14.07
N GLN A 44 -4.83 0.96 -14.77
CA GLN A 44 -4.98 0.88 -16.22
C GLN A 44 -3.67 1.20 -16.95
N CYS A 45 -2.96 2.27 -16.53
CA CYS A 45 -1.67 2.62 -17.13
C CYS A 45 -0.63 1.51 -16.95
N LEU A 46 -0.52 0.94 -15.75
CA LEU A 46 0.44 -0.12 -15.46
C LEU A 46 0.12 -1.41 -16.22
N LYS A 47 -1.15 -1.76 -16.29
CA LYS A 47 -1.60 -2.93 -17.07
C LYS A 47 -1.24 -2.83 -18.56
N ASN A 48 -1.36 -1.63 -19.13
CA ASN A 48 -0.98 -1.38 -20.53
C ASN A 48 0.55 -1.43 -20.73
N SER A 49 1.33 -1.28 -19.68
CA SER A 49 2.80 -1.29 -19.70
C SER A 49 3.43 -2.66 -19.46
N GLN A 50 2.65 -3.73 -19.49
CA GLN A 50 3.10 -5.11 -19.21
C GLN A 50 3.69 -5.27 -17.79
N VAL A 51 3.16 -4.53 -16.83
CA VAL A 51 3.47 -4.65 -15.41
C VAL A 51 2.38 -5.48 -14.74
N ASP A 52 2.80 -6.48 -13.97
CA ASP A 52 1.90 -7.30 -13.16
C ASP A 52 1.67 -6.60 -11.83
N VAL A 53 0.47 -6.06 -11.61
CA VAL A 53 0.14 -5.26 -10.44
C VAL A 53 -0.80 -6.02 -9.52
N THR A 54 -0.36 -6.20 -8.28
CA THR A 54 -1.23 -6.61 -7.17
C THR A 54 -1.69 -5.35 -6.45
N TYR A 55 -2.98 -5.09 -6.46
CA TYR A 55 -3.57 -3.94 -5.77
C TYR A 55 -4.12 -4.33 -4.39
N MET A 56 -3.73 -3.58 -3.37
CA MET A 56 -4.16 -3.73 -1.99
C MET A 56 -4.83 -2.43 -1.51
N PRO A 57 -6.17 -2.33 -1.54
CA PRO A 57 -6.90 -1.19 -1.00
C PRO A 57 -6.58 -0.95 0.48
N ALA A 58 -6.66 0.30 0.94
CA ALA A 58 -6.27 0.68 2.30
C ALA A 58 -6.93 -0.16 3.40
N HIS A 59 -8.21 -0.48 3.26
CA HIS A 59 -8.96 -1.27 4.25
C HIS A 59 -8.51 -2.75 4.34
N THR A 60 -7.86 -3.28 3.31
CA THR A 60 -7.37 -4.66 3.31
C THR A 60 -6.00 -4.82 3.94
N VAL A 61 -5.23 -3.74 4.06
CA VAL A 61 -3.87 -3.75 4.62
C VAL A 61 -3.86 -4.30 6.04
N GLN A 62 -4.81 -3.90 6.88
CA GLN A 62 -4.90 -4.36 8.27
C GLN A 62 -5.13 -5.87 8.42
N ILE A 63 -5.59 -6.53 7.35
CA ILE A 63 -5.96 -7.95 7.36
C ILE A 63 -4.96 -8.79 6.56
N ALA A 64 -4.56 -8.30 5.39
CA ALA A 64 -3.89 -9.08 4.36
C ALA A 64 -2.44 -8.66 4.08
N PHE A 65 -1.90 -7.66 4.81
CA PHE A 65 -0.51 -7.29 4.63
C PHE A 65 0.42 -8.46 4.97
N PRO A 66 1.48 -8.71 4.18
CA PRO A 66 2.44 -9.77 4.44
C PRO A 66 3.04 -9.74 5.85
N GLU A 67 3.21 -10.91 6.43
CA GLU A 67 3.79 -11.07 7.78
C GLU A 67 5.28 -11.41 7.73
N ASP A 68 5.83 -11.61 6.54
CA ASP A 68 7.22 -12.00 6.32
C ASP A 68 7.80 -11.19 5.15
N VAL A 69 9.05 -10.75 5.28
CA VAL A 69 9.78 -10.04 4.23
C VAL A 69 9.91 -10.85 2.95
N ALA A 70 10.04 -12.18 3.05
CA ALA A 70 10.11 -13.06 1.89
C ALA A 70 8.84 -13.00 1.01
N GLN A 71 7.68 -12.69 1.59
CA GLN A 71 6.45 -12.47 0.84
C GLN A 71 6.44 -11.11 0.12
N LEU A 72 7.16 -10.11 0.63
CA LEU A 72 7.36 -8.83 -0.05
C LEU A 72 8.39 -8.94 -1.17
N GLU A 73 9.42 -9.75 -1.00
CA GLU A 73 10.51 -9.95 -1.98
C GLU A 73 10.05 -10.59 -3.30
N GLN A 74 8.83 -11.15 -3.34
CA GLN A 74 8.23 -11.58 -4.61
C GLN A 74 7.88 -10.41 -5.56
N TYR A 75 7.81 -9.18 -5.04
CA TYR A 75 7.54 -7.98 -5.81
C TYR A 75 8.85 -7.27 -6.15
N ASP A 76 8.95 -6.78 -7.38
CA ASP A 76 10.08 -5.97 -7.84
C ASP A 76 9.98 -4.52 -7.32
N ALA A 77 8.77 -4.05 -7.02
CA ALA A 77 8.55 -2.74 -6.40
C ALA A 77 7.28 -2.71 -5.54
N ILE A 78 7.28 -1.86 -4.52
CA ILE A 78 6.12 -1.54 -3.70
C ILE A 78 5.81 -0.05 -3.86
N VAL A 79 4.57 0.26 -4.20
CA VAL A 79 4.05 1.63 -4.31
C VAL A 79 3.03 1.84 -3.21
N ILE A 80 3.23 2.85 -2.38
CA ILE A 80 2.33 3.20 -1.28
C ILE A 80 1.80 4.60 -1.54
N SER A 81 0.48 4.76 -1.60
CA SER A 81 -0.15 6.03 -1.92
C SER A 81 -1.40 6.25 -1.07
N ASP A 82 -1.53 7.47 -0.55
CA ASP A 82 -2.67 7.97 0.25
C ASP A 82 -3.18 7.00 1.31
N ILE A 83 -2.27 6.57 2.18
CA ILE A 83 -2.57 5.68 3.31
C ILE A 83 -1.76 6.09 4.53
N GLY A 84 -2.39 6.13 5.70
CA GLY A 84 -1.74 6.49 6.94
C GLY A 84 -0.92 5.35 7.56
N SER A 85 0.18 5.69 8.23
CA SER A 85 1.05 4.72 8.92
C SER A 85 0.31 3.83 9.93
N ASN A 86 -0.70 4.36 10.60
CA ASN A 86 -1.51 3.60 11.55
C ASN A 86 -2.22 2.40 10.90
N THR A 87 -2.52 2.46 9.60
CA THR A 87 -3.11 1.33 8.88
C THR A 87 -2.16 0.13 8.82
N PHE A 88 -0.86 0.38 8.80
CA PHE A 88 0.17 -0.66 8.86
C PHE A 88 0.46 -1.13 10.29
N LEU A 89 0.32 -0.24 11.28
CA LEU A 89 0.68 -0.52 12.66
C LEU A 89 -0.46 -1.17 13.46
N LEU A 90 -1.72 -0.76 13.18
CA LEU A 90 -2.89 -1.17 13.94
C LEU A 90 -3.63 -2.30 13.20
N GLN A 91 -3.11 -3.51 13.34
CA GLN A 91 -3.67 -4.68 12.64
C GLN A 91 -4.85 -5.27 13.41
N ASN A 92 -5.87 -5.68 12.67
CA ASN A 92 -7.13 -6.20 13.23
C ASN A 92 -6.92 -7.40 14.17
N ASP A 93 -6.07 -8.33 13.80
CA ASP A 93 -5.82 -9.54 14.60
C ASP A 93 -5.23 -9.22 15.97
N THR A 94 -4.44 -8.15 16.09
CA THR A 94 -3.90 -7.71 17.37
C THR A 94 -5.01 -7.27 18.32
N PHE A 95 -6.02 -6.57 17.82
CA PHE A 95 -7.11 -6.05 18.65
C PHE A 95 -8.22 -7.08 18.93
N TYR A 96 -8.55 -7.89 17.96
CA TYR A 96 -9.69 -8.81 18.09
C TYR A 96 -9.28 -10.23 18.53
N GLN A 97 -8.05 -10.63 18.27
CA GLN A 97 -7.56 -11.98 18.53
C GLN A 97 -6.36 -12.03 19.48
N LEU A 98 -5.88 -10.87 19.94
CA LEU A 98 -4.66 -10.74 20.75
C LEU A 98 -3.43 -11.43 20.13
N ARG A 99 -3.41 -11.50 18.79
CA ARG A 99 -2.30 -12.10 18.05
C ARG A 99 -1.23 -11.03 17.82
N ILE A 100 0.01 -11.36 18.21
CA ILE A 100 1.15 -10.50 17.92
C ILE A 100 1.51 -10.70 16.44
N LYS A 101 1.48 -9.60 15.69
CA LYS A 101 1.93 -9.55 14.29
C LYS A 101 3.21 -8.74 14.15
N PRO A 102 4.02 -9.03 13.13
CA PRO A 102 5.20 -8.23 12.82
C PRO A 102 4.83 -6.76 12.54
N ASN A 103 5.74 -5.85 12.83
CA ASN A 103 5.59 -4.45 12.45
C ASN A 103 5.73 -4.33 10.93
N ALA A 104 4.64 -3.98 10.25
CA ALA A 104 4.60 -3.90 8.79
C ALA A 104 5.55 -2.83 8.22
N LEU A 105 5.79 -1.73 8.95
CA LEU A 105 6.74 -0.71 8.52
C LEU A 105 8.19 -1.19 8.59
N GLU A 106 8.54 -2.00 9.60
CA GLU A 106 9.87 -2.62 9.67
C GLU A 106 10.06 -3.67 8.57
N LEU A 107 9.02 -4.42 8.21
CA LEU A 107 9.08 -5.35 7.07
C LEU A 107 9.31 -4.62 5.74
N ILE A 108 8.65 -3.46 5.54
CA ILE A 108 8.88 -2.62 4.36
C ILE A 108 10.32 -2.10 4.34
N LYS A 109 10.83 -1.65 5.49
CA LYS A 109 12.20 -1.18 5.62
C LYS A 109 13.21 -2.30 5.33
N GLU A 110 12.98 -3.49 5.86
CA GLU A 110 13.83 -4.66 5.58
C GLU A 110 13.79 -5.02 4.10
N TYR A 111 12.62 -5.05 3.47
CA TYR A 111 12.45 -5.25 2.03
C TYR A 111 13.31 -4.27 1.21
N VAL A 112 13.26 -2.97 1.57
CA VAL A 112 14.06 -1.93 0.91
C VAL A 112 15.56 -2.17 1.11
N ASN A 113 15.99 -2.52 2.32
CA ASN A 113 17.39 -2.80 2.64
C ASN A 113 17.93 -4.04 1.92
N ASN A 114 17.09 -5.03 1.67
CA ASN A 114 17.44 -6.25 0.94
C ASN A 114 17.51 -6.06 -0.59
N GLY A 115 17.28 -4.83 -1.07
CA GLY A 115 17.46 -4.51 -2.49
C GLY A 115 16.30 -4.90 -3.39
N GLY A 116 15.07 -4.94 -2.88
CA GLY A 116 13.85 -5.30 -3.61
C GLY A 116 13.57 -4.51 -4.90
N VAL A 117 14.48 -3.63 -5.31
CA VAL A 117 14.41 -2.82 -6.56
C VAL A 117 15.53 -3.15 -7.53
N ASP A 118 16.35 -4.14 -7.25
CA ASP A 118 17.60 -4.40 -7.98
C ASP A 118 17.42 -4.93 -9.41
N SER A 119 16.21 -5.17 -9.88
CA SER A 119 15.98 -5.66 -11.25
C SER A 119 15.92 -4.56 -12.33
N ILE A 120 15.96 -3.27 -11.96
CA ILE A 120 15.88 -2.14 -12.89
C ILE A 120 17.23 -1.39 -13.02
N GLY A 121 18.31 -1.90 -12.50
CA GLY A 121 19.66 -1.40 -12.80
C GLY A 121 20.02 -0.02 -12.24
N GLN A 122 19.27 0.52 -11.30
CA GLN A 122 19.68 1.71 -10.52
C GLN A 122 19.24 1.59 -9.07
N ARG A 123 20.22 1.60 -8.18
CA ARG A 123 20.05 1.63 -6.72
C ARG A 123 19.38 2.93 -6.29
N ASN A 124 18.08 2.99 -6.34
CA ASN A 124 17.32 4.00 -5.63
C ASN A 124 15.96 3.39 -5.28
N SER A 125 15.85 2.92 -4.07
CA SER A 125 14.59 2.49 -3.48
C SER A 125 13.65 3.68 -3.37
N TYR A 126 12.65 3.75 -4.22
CA TYR A 126 11.62 4.76 -4.10
C TYR A 126 10.40 4.16 -3.39
N VAL A 127 10.35 4.32 -2.07
CA VAL A 127 9.08 4.36 -1.37
C VAL A 127 8.59 5.79 -1.49
N LYS A 128 7.75 6.08 -2.48
CA LYS A 128 7.16 7.41 -2.63
C LYS A 128 5.78 7.38 -2.02
N THR A 129 5.63 8.03 -0.88
CA THR A 129 4.33 8.26 -0.26
C THR A 129 3.77 9.59 -0.75
N TRP A 130 2.59 9.55 -1.35
CA TRP A 130 1.80 10.74 -1.62
C TRP A 130 0.60 10.68 -0.68
N GLY A 131 0.50 11.59 0.25
CA GLY A 131 -0.65 11.65 1.14
C GLY A 131 -0.77 12.97 1.88
N CYS A 132 -1.99 13.47 1.98
CA CYS A 132 -2.33 14.54 2.90
C CYS A 132 -2.21 14.07 4.34
N GLY A 133 -1.23 14.60 5.06
CA GLY A 133 -1.13 14.42 6.50
C GLY A 133 -0.07 13.42 6.95
N GLY A 134 1.15 13.72 6.59
CA GLY A 134 2.35 13.32 7.30
C GLY A 134 2.55 11.84 7.57
N PHE A 135 3.65 11.40 7.04
CA PHE A 135 4.50 10.36 7.60
C PHE A 135 4.91 9.28 6.62
N LEU A 136 5.84 9.60 5.85
CA LEU A 136 7.22 9.22 6.10
C LEU A 136 8.04 10.48 5.83
N ASN A 137 8.28 11.26 6.84
CA ASN A 137 9.30 12.28 6.76
C ASN A 137 10.59 11.62 6.30
N GLU A 138 11.29 12.30 5.41
CA GLU A 138 12.68 12.07 5.09
C GLU A 138 13.51 11.99 6.39
N THR A 139 13.43 10.92 7.08
CA THR A 139 14.44 10.53 8.02
C THR A 139 15.36 9.64 7.21
N ASN A 140 16.53 10.22 6.89
CA ASN A 140 17.69 9.53 6.39
C ASN A 140 17.68 8.05 6.82
N ILE A 141 17.34 7.19 5.88
CA ILE A 141 17.63 5.78 5.97
C ILE A 141 18.86 5.51 5.10
#